data_e50574bf4896bfccf8bcfa6e506f24cd
#
_entry.id   e50574bf4896bfccf8bcfa6e506f24cd
#
_cell.length_a   1.000
_cell.length_b   1.000
_cell.length_c   1.000
_cell.angle_alpha   90.00
_cell.angle_beta   90.00
_cell.angle_gamma   90.00
#
_symmetry.space_group_name_H-M   'P 1'
#
loop_
_entity.id
_entity.type
_entity.pdbx_description
1 polymer ?
#
loop_
_entity_poly.entity_id
_entity_poly.type
_entity_poly.pdbx_seq_one_letter_code
_entity_poly.pdbx_strand_id
1 'polypeptide(L)'
;SSHYDIGNDFYKMWLDETMSYSCGYFKHPEDTLYQAQVQKVERILEKLYLKEGMTLCDIGCGWGYLLIEAAKKYGIKGVGITLSKEQKKKFEERIKENHLEDQLEVRLMDYRDLPESGFKFDRVVSVGMLEHVGRDNYELFMKSVKSIMNPGGLFLLHYISALQEHPGDAWVKKYIFPGGVVPSLREIINIAGD
;
A
#
# COMPACT_ATOMS: atom_id res chain seq x y z
N SER A 1 0.20 -6.27 14.47
CA SER A 1 1.40 -5.39 14.53
C SER A 1 2.68 -6.19 14.73
N SER A 2 2.68 -7.27 15.53
CA SER A 2 3.90 -8.05 15.85
C SER A 2 4.64 -8.65 14.63
N HIS A 3 3.99 -8.85 13.50
CA HIS A 3 4.59 -9.45 12.30
C HIS A 3 5.58 -8.48 11.60
N TYR A 4 5.33 -7.17 11.66
CA TYR A 4 6.19 -6.15 11.03
C TYR A 4 7.20 -5.50 11.99
N ASP A 5 7.16 -5.85 13.28
CA ASP A 5 8.10 -5.36 14.30
C ASP A 5 9.32 -6.28 14.50
N ILE A 6 9.55 -7.24 13.59
CA ILE A 6 10.70 -8.16 13.63
C ILE A 6 12.03 -7.44 13.35
N GLY A 7 11.97 -6.18 12.97
CA GLY A 7 13.12 -5.32 12.72
C GLY A 7 13.51 -5.20 11.25
N ASN A 8 13.96 -4.01 10.87
CA ASN A 8 14.34 -3.69 9.49
C ASN A 8 15.48 -4.56 8.95
N ASP A 9 16.38 -5.04 9.82
CA ASP A 9 17.53 -5.83 9.40
C ASP A 9 17.13 -7.23 8.92
N PHE A 10 16.09 -7.82 9.50
CA PHE A 10 15.53 -9.09 9.04
C PHE A 10 14.98 -8.95 7.60
N TYR A 11 14.20 -7.89 7.33
CA TYR A 11 13.63 -7.67 6.00
C TYR A 11 14.69 -7.37 4.94
N LYS A 12 15.76 -6.65 5.27
CA LYS A 12 16.89 -6.39 4.37
C LYS A 12 17.63 -7.65 3.92
N MET A 13 17.53 -8.75 4.66
CA MET A 13 18.21 -10.00 4.30
C MET A 13 17.64 -10.66 3.04
N TRP A 14 16.40 -10.39 2.67
CA TRP A 14 15.72 -11.06 1.57
C TRP A 14 14.82 -10.15 0.70
N LEU A 15 14.53 -8.93 1.14
CA LEU A 15 13.94 -7.91 0.29
C LEU A 15 15.03 -7.20 -0.52
N ASP A 16 14.62 -6.64 -1.66
CA ASP A 16 15.44 -5.78 -2.49
C ASP A 16 15.60 -4.36 -1.89
N GLU A 17 16.36 -3.50 -2.55
CA GLU A 17 16.64 -2.12 -2.11
C GLU A 17 15.37 -1.26 -1.95
N THR A 18 14.29 -1.55 -2.68
CA THR A 18 13.01 -0.84 -2.54
C THR A 18 12.33 -1.14 -1.22
N MET A 19 12.68 -2.24 -0.55
CA MET A 19 12.02 -2.77 0.63
C MET A 19 10.53 -3.05 0.38
N SER A 20 10.15 -3.41 -0.85
CA SER A 20 8.76 -3.74 -1.19
C SER A 20 8.41 -5.16 -0.79
N TYR A 21 7.44 -5.31 0.12
CA TYR A 21 6.97 -6.60 0.63
C TYR A 21 5.66 -7.04 -0.06
N SER A 22 5.66 -7.02 -1.38
CA SER A 22 4.57 -7.50 -2.24
C SER A 22 5.14 -8.05 -3.54
N CYS A 23 4.35 -8.80 -4.33
CA CYS A 23 4.86 -9.43 -5.54
C CYS A 23 5.42 -8.41 -6.53
N GLY A 24 6.55 -8.73 -7.16
CA GLY A 24 7.14 -7.94 -8.24
C GLY A 24 6.40 -8.11 -9.56
N TYR A 25 6.64 -7.21 -10.50
CA TYR A 25 6.15 -7.31 -11.88
C TYR A 25 7.32 -7.54 -12.84
N PHE A 26 7.52 -8.79 -13.20
CA PHE A 26 8.58 -9.20 -14.14
C PHE A 26 8.11 -8.97 -15.56
N LYS A 27 8.72 -8.05 -16.29
CA LYS A 27 8.47 -7.84 -17.74
C LYS A 27 9.19 -8.89 -18.56
N HIS A 28 10.36 -9.32 -18.08
CA HIS A 28 11.21 -10.31 -18.74
C HIS A 28 11.66 -11.38 -17.73
N PRO A 29 11.87 -12.63 -18.15
CA PRO A 29 12.30 -13.72 -17.25
C PRO A 29 13.64 -13.47 -16.56
N GLU A 30 14.51 -12.66 -17.15
CA GLU A 30 15.84 -12.30 -16.65
C GLU A 30 15.84 -11.11 -15.68
N ASP A 31 14.70 -10.47 -15.47
CA ASP A 31 14.62 -9.32 -14.55
C ASP A 31 15.03 -9.72 -13.14
N THR A 32 15.83 -8.89 -12.51
CA THR A 32 16.14 -9.03 -11.08
C THR A 32 14.91 -8.67 -10.23
N LEU A 33 14.90 -9.09 -8.97
CA LEU A 33 13.84 -8.72 -8.04
C LEU A 33 13.72 -7.18 -7.93
N TYR A 34 14.84 -6.47 -7.87
CA TYR A 34 14.85 -5.01 -7.85
C TYR A 34 14.15 -4.42 -9.07
N GLN A 35 14.51 -4.87 -10.28
CA GLN A 35 13.86 -4.42 -11.52
C GLN A 35 12.37 -4.70 -11.52
N ALA A 36 11.96 -5.90 -11.07
CA ALA A 36 10.55 -6.26 -10.97
C ALA A 36 9.77 -5.39 -9.98
N GLN A 37 10.38 -5.00 -8.86
CA GLN A 37 9.76 -4.10 -7.89
C GLN A 37 9.66 -2.66 -8.41
N VAL A 38 10.70 -2.15 -9.06
CA VAL A 38 10.65 -0.84 -9.74
C VAL A 38 9.55 -0.81 -10.79
N GLN A 39 9.50 -1.81 -11.67
CA GLN A 39 8.50 -1.93 -12.74
C GLN A 39 7.07 -2.02 -12.18
N LYS A 40 6.88 -2.72 -11.06
CA LYS A 40 5.58 -2.76 -10.37
C LYS A 40 5.16 -1.36 -9.93
N VAL A 41 6.03 -0.63 -9.24
CA VAL A 41 5.73 0.72 -8.76
C VAL A 41 5.44 1.66 -9.94
N GLU A 42 6.27 1.64 -10.98
CA GLU A 42 6.02 2.43 -12.20
C GLU A 42 4.63 2.17 -12.79
N ARG A 43 4.26 0.90 -12.95
CA ARG A 43 2.95 0.51 -13.46
C ARG A 43 1.78 0.98 -12.57
N ILE A 44 1.98 1.00 -11.23
CA ILE A 44 0.99 1.53 -10.30
C ILE A 44 0.85 3.05 -10.50
N LEU A 45 1.97 3.77 -10.55
CA LEU A 45 1.97 5.22 -10.70
C LEU A 45 1.36 5.66 -12.05
N GLU A 46 1.64 4.96 -13.13
CA GLU A 46 1.00 5.20 -14.44
C GLU A 46 -0.53 5.08 -14.37
N LYS A 47 -1.04 4.05 -13.69
CA LYS A 47 -2.49 3.83 -13.52
C LYS A 47 -3.18 4.85 -12.62
N LEU A 48 -2.44 5.56 -11.78
CA LEU A 48 -2.98 6.63 -10.93
C LEU A 48 -3.18 7.95 -11.67
N TYR A 49 -2.68 8.09 -12.89
CA TYR A 49 -2.77 9.34 -13.69
C TYR A 49 -2.37 10.58 -12.90
N LEU A 50 -1.24 10.49 -12.22
CA LEU A 50 -0.73 11.56 -11.37
C LEU A 50 -0.32 12.79 -12.18
N LYS A 51 -0.57 13.97 -11.58
CA LYS A 51 -0.14 15.28 -12.10
C LYS A 51 0.50 16.07 -10.95
N GLU A 52 1.34 17.02 -11.30
CA GLU A 52 1.97 17.93 -10.35
C GLU A 52 0.92 18.62 -9.46
N GLY A 53 1.22 18.68 -8.17
CA GLY A 53 0.37 19.28 -7.15
C GLY A 53 -0.79 18.40 -6.66
N MET A 54 -1.06 17.26 -7.28
CA MET A 54 -2.06 16.31 -6.76
C MET A 54 -1.66 15.74 -5.40
N THR A 55 -2.68 15.36 -4.63
CA THR A 55 -2.53 14.70 -3.34
C THR A 55 -2.73 13.19 -3.46
N LEU A 56 -1.84 12.41 -2.83
CA LEU A 56 -1.86 10.94 -2.83
C LEU A 56 -1.79 10.38 -1.40
N CYS A 57 -2.71 9.47 -1.07
CA CYS A 57 -2.62 8.66 0.16
C CYS A 57 -2.18 7.24 -0.19
N ASP A 58 -1.19 6.71 0.55
CA ASP A 58 -0.78 5.29 0.49
C ASP A 58 -1.15 4.59 1.80
N ILE A 59 -2.15 3.68 1.71
CA ILE A 59 -2.66 2.93 2.86
C ILE A 59 -1.88 1.63 3.01
N GLY A 60 -1.06 1.55 4.06
CA GLY A 60 -0.08 0.48 4.23
C GLY A 60 1.21 0.76 3.45
N CYS A 61 1.74 1.96 3.62
CA CYS A 61 2.84 2.51 2.80
C CYS A 61 4.20 1.80 2.96
N GLY A 62 4.33 0.85 3.88
CA GLY A 62 5.59 0.17 4.14
C GLY A 62 6.72 1.16 4.46
N TRP A 63 7.86 1.01 3.80
CA TRP A 63 9.02 1.90 3.96
C TRP A 63 9.03 3.08 2.99
N GLY A 64 7.90 3.34 2.29
CA GLY A 64 7.62 4.57 1.56
C GLY A 64 8.15 4.67 0.13
N TYR A 65 8.66 3.58 -0.45
CA TYR A 65 9.26 3.62 -1.80
C TYR A 65 8.29 4.18 -2.85
N LEU A 66 7.03 3.72 -2.86
CA LEU A 66 6.02 4.18 -3.82
C LEU A 66 5.79 5.70 -3.74
N LEU A 67 5.60 6.25 -2.53
CA LEU A 67 5.37 7.69 -2.35
C LEU A 67 6.61 8.53 -2.71
N ILE A 68 7.81 8.05 -2.41
CA ILE A 68 9.06 8.72 -2.78
C ILE A 68 9.17 8.83 -4.30
N GLU A 69 8.93 7.73 -5.03
CA GLU A 69 8.97 7.73 -6.49
C GLU A 69 7.85 8.60 -7.09
N ALA A 70 6.65 8.59 -6.49
CA ALA A 70 5.55 9.45 -6.91
C ALA A 70 5.91 10.93 -6.75
N ALA A 71 6.48 11.34 -5.62
CA ALA A 71 6.88 12.72 -5.37
C ALA A 71 7.99 13.16 -6.34
N LYS A 72 9.02 12.34 -6.54
CA LYS A 72 10.13 12.63 -7.46
C LYS A 72 9.70 12.76 -8.91
N LYS A 73 8.86 11.83 -9.39
CA LYS A 73 8.47 11.77 -10.82
C LYS A 73 7.35 12.73 -11.18
N TYR A 74 6.41 12.95 -10.27
CA TYR A 74 5.16 13.66 -10.59
C TYR A 74 4.94 14.93 -9.76
N GLY A 75 5.80 15.24 -8.78
CA GLY A 75 5.65 16.44 -7.97
C GLY A 75 4.37 16.46 -7.10
N ILE A 76 3.94 15.29 -6.63
CA ILE A 76 2.74 15.16 -5.79
C ILE A 76 3.04 15.50 -4.33
N LYS A 77 1.98 15.78 -3.56
CA LYS A 77 2.03 15.76 -2.10
C LYS A 77 1.42 14.47 -1.59
N GLY A 78 2.09 13.75 -0.69
CA GLY A 78 1.68 12.43 -0.26
C GLY A 78 1.66 12.22 1.24
N VAL A 79 0.71 11.41 1.70
CA VAL A 79 0.65 10.91 3.07
C VAL A 79 0.64 9.40 3.04
N GLY A 80 1.62 8.79 3.72
CA GLY A 80 1.63 7.36 3.98
C GLY A 80 1.07 7.04 5.36
N ILE A 81 0.26 5.98 5.48
CA ILE A 81 -0.13 5.46 6.79
C ILE A 81 0.38 4.04 6.98
N THR A 82 0.82 3.73 8.18
CA THR A 82 1.29 2.40 8.59
C THR A 82 1.00 2.14 10.07
N LEU A 83 0.90 0.87 10.45
CA LEU A 83 0.80 0.45 11.86
C LEU A 83 2.17 0.12 12.49
N SER A 84 3.24 0.06 11.70
CA SER A 84 4.59 -0.26 12.18
C SER A 84 5.38 0.99 12.50
N LYS A 85 5.84 1.09 13.76
CA LYS A 85 6.74 2.17 14.21
C LYS A 85 8.08 2.13 13.46
N GLU A 86 8.58 0.94 13.17
CA GLU A 86 9.84 0.73 12.46
C GLU A 86 9.75 1.21 10.99
N GLN A 87 8.64 0.88 10.30
CA GLN A 87 8.39 1.37 8.95
C GLN A 87 8.27 2.88 8.93
N LYS A 88 7.49 3.47 9.86
CA LYS A 88 7.33 4.92 9.98
C LYS A 88 8.69 5.60 10.14
N LYS A 89 9.49 5.17 11.13
CA LYS A 89 10.81 5.75 11.40
C LYS A 89 11.70 5.70 10.16
N LYS A 90 11.77 4.54 9.49
CA LYS A 90 12.63 4.39 8.30
C LYS A 90 12.11 5.21 7.13
N PHE A 91 10.80 5.35 6.96
CA PHE A 91 10.25 6.20 5.91
C PHE A 91 10.54 7.69 6.19
N GLU A 92 10.45 8.16 7.45
CA GLU A 92 10.85 9.52 7.83
C GLU A 92 12.32 9.82 7.51
N GLU A 93 13.21 8.85 7.77
CA GLU A 93 14.62 8.95 7.37
C GLU A 93 14.77 9.09 5.86
N ARG A 94 14.09 8.25 5.07
CA ARG A 94 14.11 8.29 3.60
C ARG A 94 13.54 9.59 3.04
N ILE A 95 12.49 10.16 3.64
CA ILE A 95 11.95 11.47 3.25
C ILE A 95 13.05 12.53 3.36
N LYS A 96 13.79 12.58 4.48
CA LYS A 96 14.90 13.52 4.71
C LYS A 96 16.07 13.26 3.75
N GLU A 97 16.48 12.01 3.58
CA GLU A 97 17.56 11.62 2.65
C GLU A 97 17.28 12.05 1.20
N ASN A 98 16.00 12.16 0.83
CA ASN A 98 15.57 12.56 -0.51
C ASN A 98 15.13 14.04 -0.60
N HIS A 99 15.21 14.82 0.48
CA HIS A 99 14.79 16.23 0.54
C HIS A 99 13.33 16.45 0.14
N LEU A 100 12.43 15.58 0.66
CA LEU A 100 10.99 15.57 0.33
C LEU A 100 10.10 15.96 1.52
N GLU A 101 10.65 16.62 2.55
CA GLU A 101 9.93 16.99 3.77
C GLU A 101 8.74 17.91 3.50
N ASP A 102 8.81 18.74 2.47
CA ASP A 102 7.73 19.65 2.07
C ASP A 102 6.62 18.96 1.24
N GLN A 103 6.86 17.73 0.81
CA GLN A 103 5.95 16.98 -0.08
C GLN A 103 5.35 15.76 0.58
N LEU A 104 6.10 15.05 1.45
CA LEU A 104 5.71 13.75 1.99
C LEU A 104 5.63 13.77 3.51
N GLU A 105 4.62 13.07 4.00
CA GLU A 105 4.40 12.81 5.42
C GLU A 105 4.08 11.33 5.64
N VAL A 106 4.46 10.77 6.79
CA VAL A 106 4.05 9.43 7.22
C VAL A 106 3.45 9.45 8.61
N ARG A 107 2.32 8.77 8.78
CA ARG A 107 1.62 8.68 10.07
C ARG A 107 1.49 7.25 10.57
N LEU A 108 1.64 7.08 11.86
CA LEU A 108 1.27 5.85 12.54
C LEU A 108 -0.24 5.88 12.75
N MET A 109 -1.00 5.23 11.86
CA MET A 109 -2.45 5.35 11.80
C MET A 109 -3.08 4.06 11.26
N ASP A 110 -4.21 3.66 11.83
CA ASP A 110 -5.06 2.61 11.30
C ASP A 110 -6.00 3.18 10.22
N TYR A 111 -6.30 2.42 9.16
CA TYR A 111 -7.24 2.85 8.13
C TYR A 111 -8.65 3.13 8.70
N ARG A 112 -9.01 2.53 9.82
CA ARG A 112 -10.29 2.75 10.52
C ARG A 112 -10.43 4.16 11.08
N ASP A 113 -9.31 4.85 11.29
CA ASP A 113 -9.29 6.23 11.81
C ASP A 113 -9.34 7.27 10.67
N LEU A 114 -9.24 6.83 9.40
CA LEU A 114 -9.28 7.72 8.23
C LEU A 114 -10.55 8.60 8.14
N PRO A 115 -11.77 8.08 8.41
CA PRO A 115 -12.98 8.90 8.33
C PRO A 115 -12.95 10.14 9.24
N GLU A 116 -12.30 10.04 10.39
CA GLU A 116 -12.21 11.13 11.38
C GLU A 116 -10.95 12.00 11.19
N SER A 117 -10.07 11.64 10.27
CA SER A 117 -8.80 12.34 10.03
C SER A 117 -8.94 13.72 9.40
N GLY A 118 -10.07 13.99 8.75
CA GLY A 118 -10.28 15.21 7.94
C GLY A 118 -9.51 15.22 6.62
N PHE A 119 -8.79 14.16 6.28
CA PHE A 119 -8.03 14.07 5.04
C PHE A 119 -8.93 14.04 3.80
N LYS A 120 -8.42 14.64 2.70
CA LYS A 120 -8.99 14.55 1.36
C LYS A 120 -7.87 14.44 0.32
N PHE A 121 -7.97 13.44 -0.55
CA PHE A 121 -6.96 13.15 -1.56
C PHE A 121 -7.56 13.00 -2.95
N ASP A 122 -6.79 13.40 -3.96
CA ASP A 122 -7.14 13.20 -5.37
C ASP A 122 -6.93 11.75 -5.80
N ARG A 123 -5.98 11.09 -5.17
CA ARG A 123 -5.60 9.69 -5.42
C ARG A 123 -5.38 8.95 -4.12
N VAL A 124 -5.83 7.70 -4.11
CA VAL A 124 -5.56 6.77 -3.00
C VAL A 124 -4.99 5.48 -3.58
N VAL A 125 -4.01 4.90 -2.92
CA VAL A 125 -3.41 3.62 -3.30
C VAL A 125 -3.27 2.72 -2.08
N SER A 126 -3.41 1.42 -2.28
CA SER A 126 -3.09 0.41 -1.27
C SER A 126 -2.53 -0.82 -1.97
N VAL A 127 -1.36 -1.29 -1.53
CA VAL A 127 -0.61 -2.38 -2.15
C VAL A 127 -0.25 -3.44 -1.12
N GLY A 128 -0.78 -4.67 -1.31
CA GLY A 128 -0.47 -5.80 -0.43
C GLY A 128 -0.95 -5.63 1.01
N MET A 129 -2.03 -4.88 1.22
CA MET A 129 -2.58 -4.59 2.53
C MET A 129 -3.92 -5.30 2.79
N LEU A 130 -4.73 -5.52 1.74
CA LEU A 130 -6.07 -6.12 1.86
C LEU A 130 -6.04 -7.53 2.45
N GLU A 131 -4.96 -8.26 2.23
CA GLU A 131 -4.68 -9.59 2.78
C GLU A 131 -4.69 -9.61 4.33
N HIS A 132 -4.43 -8.45 4.95
CA HIS A 132 -4.40 -8.27 6.41
C HIS A 132 -5.70 -7.70 6.99
N VAL A 133 -6.61 -7.22 6.15
CA VAL A 133 -7.87 -6.58 6.59
C VAL A 133 -8.85 -7.60 7.14
N GLY A 134 -8.94 -8.78 6.50
CA GLY A 134 -9.93 -9.80 6.81
C GLY A 134 -11.30 -9.53 6.17
N ARG A 135 -11.99 -10.61 5.76
CA ARG A 135 -13.21 -10.54 4.94
C ARG A 135 -14.31 -9.69 5.56
N ASP A 136 -14.53 -9.82 6.86
CA ASP A 136 -15.60 -9.10 7.59
C ASP A 136 -15.36 -7.58 7.65
N ASN A 137 -14.18 -7.12 7.31
CA ASN A 137 -13.81 -5.71 7.35
C ASN A 137 -13.66 -5.06 5.96
N TYR A 138 -13.88 -5.78 4.86
CA TYR A 138 -13.69 -5.22 3.52
C TYR A 138 -14.61 -4.02 3.23
N GLU A 139 -15.88 -4.09 3.64
CA GLU A 139 -16.80 -2.95 3.50
C GLU A 139 -16.32 -1.73 4.31
N LEU A 140 -15.89 -1.96 5.55
CA LEU A 140 -15.37 -0.88 6.39
C LEU A 140 -14.12 -0.26 5.76
N PHE A 141 -13.22 -1.07 5.21
CA PHE A 141 -12.04 -0.60 4.49
C PHE A 141 -12.42 0.28 3.30
N MET A 142 -13.35 -0.18 2.44
CA MET A 142 -13.80 0.60 1.28
C MET A 142 -14.49 1.91 1.68
N LYS A 143 -15.33 1.89 2.74
CA LYS A 143 -15.95 3.10 3.30
C LYS A 143 -14.91 4.09 3.84
N SER A 144 -13.88 3.58 4.52
CA SER A 144 -12.79 4.42 5.02
C SER A 144 -12.00 5.06 3.87
N VAL A 145 -11.70 4.32 2.81
CA VAL A 145 -11.07 4.86 1.59
C VAL A 145 -11.95 5.93 0.95
N LYS A 146 -13.23 5.63 0.73
CA LYS A 146 -14.19 6.56 0.12
C LYS A 146 -14.30 7.88 0.91
N SER A 147 -14.21 7.81 2.24
CA SER A 147 -14.32 8.98 3.13
C SER A 147 -13.21 10.01 2.93
N ILE A 148 -12.03 9.59 2.48
CA ILE A 148 -10.86 10.46 2.28
C ILE A 148 -10.63 10.84 0.81
N MET A 149 -11.49 10.43 -0.11
CA MET A 149 -11.37 10.76 -1.52
C MET A 149 -12.08 12.06 -1.87
N ASN A 150 -11.43 12.88 -2.70
CA ASN A 150 -12.09 14.02 -3.35
C ASN A 150 -13.11 13.51 -4.39
N PRO A 151 -14.16 14.28 -4.72
CA PRO A 151 -15.02 13.98 -5.87
C PRO A 151 -14.20 13.82 -7.15
N GLY A 152 -14.44 12.74 -7.90
CA GLY A 152 -13.64 12.38 -9.09
C GLY A 152 -12.26 11.80 -8.78
N GLY A 153 -11.97 11.51 -7.51
CA GLY A 153 -10.76 10.84 -7.09
C GLY A 153 -10.68 9.40 -7.63
N LEU A 154 -9.49 8.84 -7.68
CA LEU A 154 -9.24 7.47 -8.13
C LEU A 154 -8.55 6.67 -7.02
N PHE A 155 -9.08 5.47 -6.76
CA PHE A 155 -8.47 4.49 -5.86
C PHE A 155 -7.89 3.33 -6.64
N LEU A 156 -6.62 3.03 -6.41
CA LEU A 156 -5.95 1.84 -6.93
C LEU A 156 -5.72 0.84 -5.79
N LEU A 157 -6.34 -0.31 -5.91
CA LEU A 157 -6.16 -1.44 -4.99
C LEU A 157 -5.38 -2.56 -5.66
N HIS A 158 -4.21 -2.89 -5.11
CA HIS A 158 -3.39 -4.03 -5.52
C HIS A 158 -3.37 -5.07 -4.40
N TYR A 159 -3.80 -6.28 -4.69
CA TYR A 159 -3.90 -7.36 -3.70
C TYR A 159 -3.81 -8.74 -4.38
N ILE A 160 -3.57 -9.77 -3.59
CA ILE A 160 -3.61 -11.16 -4.04
C ILE A 160 -5.06 -11.60 -4.10
N SER A 161 -5.53 -12.05 -5.28
CA SER A 161 -6.90 -12.53 -5.46
C SER A 161 -6.94 -13.99 -5.85
N ALA A 162 -8.02 -14.66 -5.46
CA ALA A 162 -8.40 -15.99 -5.94
C ALA A 162 -9.43 -15.90 -7.06
N LEU A 163 -9.49 -16.94 -7.91
CA LEU A 163 -10.53 -17.04 -8.95
C LEU A 163 -11.90 -17.36 -8.37
N GLN A 164 -11.93 -18.10 -7.26
CA GLN A 164 -13.14 -18.53 -6.57
C GLN A 164 -13.06 -18.20 -5.08
N GLU A 165 -14.22 -17.99 -4.47
CA GLU A 165 -14.32 -17.83 -3.02
C GLU A 165 -13.94 -19.13 -2.32
N HIS A 166 -13.05 -19.05 -1.34
CA HIS A 166 -12.68 -20.20 -0.52
C HIS A 166 -12.36 -19.74 0.93
N PRO A 167 -12.45 -20.65 1.90
CA PRO A 167 -12.25 -20.31 3.30
C PRO A 167 -10.80 -19.90 3.64
N GLY A 168 -9.88 -20.06 2.69
CA GLY A 168 -8.46 -19.83 2.87
C GLY A 168 -7.72 -21.05 3.41
N ASP A 169 -6.45 -21.15 3.07
CA ASP A 169 -5.56 -22.21 3.52
C ASP A 169 -5.18 -22.03 5.00
N ALA A 170 -5.24 -23.12 5.80
CA ALA A 170 -4.96 -23.06 7.23
C ALA A 170 -3.50 -22.69 7.55
N TRP A 171 -2.56 -23.11 6.71
CA TRP A 171 -1.14 -22.78 6.87
C TRP A 171 -0.88 -21.31 6.57
N VAL A 172 -1.45 -20.79 5.48
CA VAL A 172 -1.37 -19.37 5.10
C VAL A 172 -1.96 -18.48 6.19
N LYS A 173 -3.12 -18.84 6.74
CA LYS A 173 -3.77 -18.11 7.86
C LYS A 173 -2.92 -18.12 9.13
N LYS A 174 -2.18 -19.21 9.38
CA LYS A 174 -1.39 -19.34 10.60
C LYS A 174 -0.05 -18.64 10.52
N TYR A 175 0.63 -18.70 9.36
CA TYR A 175 2.05 -18.34 9.26
C TYR A 175 2.33 -17.14 8.36
N ILE A 176 1.50 -16.89 7.34
CA ILE A 176 1.75 -15.82 6.36
C ILE A 176 0.87 -14.60 6.62
N PHE A 177 -0.44 -14.79 6.68
CA PHE A 177 -1.43 -13.72 6.92
C PHE A 177 -2.32 -14.11 8.10
N PRO A 178 -1.86 -13.95 9.36
CA PRO A 178 -2.67 -14.28 10.54
C PRO A 178 -4.01 -13.53 10.53
N GLY A 179 -5.10 -14.29 10.46
CA GLY A 179 -6.46 -13.74 10.36
C GLY A 179 -6.85 -13.24 8.95
N GLY A 180 -5.93 -13.26 8.00
CA GLY A 180 -6.16 -12.87 6.61
C GLY A 180 -6.84 -13.95 5.77
N VAL A 181 -7.47 -13.51 4.68
CA VAL A 181 -8.05 -14.37 3.65
C VAL A 181 -7.72 -13.77 2.30
N VAL A 182 -7.45 -14.63 1.31
CA VAL A 182 -7.31 -14.19 -0.08
C VAL A 182 -8.72 -14.03 -0.66
N PRO A 183 -9.17 -12.80 -0.99
CA PRO A 183 -10.49 -12.58 -1.54
C PRO A 183 -10.58 -13.02 -2.99
N SER A 184 -11.78 -13.32 -3.47
CA SER A 184 -12.02 -13.40 -4.90
C SER A 184 -12.17 -11.99 -5.51
N LEU A 185 -11.90 -11.88 -6.81
CA LEU A 185 -12.13 -10.62 -7.53
C LEU A 185 -13.61 -10.19 -7.46
N ARG A 186 -14.53 -11.16 -7.52
CA ARG A 186 -15.97 -10.94 -7.42
C ARG A 186 -16.38 -10.30 -6.08
N GLU A 187 -15.83 -10.79 -4.95
CA GLU A 187 -16.12 -10.21 -3.62
C GLU A 187 -15.76 -8.73 -3.58
N ILE A 188 -14.58 -8.38 -4.08
CA ILE A 188 -14.10 -6.98 -4.05
C ILE A 188 -14.89 -6.09 -5.01
N ILE A 189 -15.23 -6.55 -6.21
CA ILE A 189 -16.04 -5.77 -7.16
C ILE A 189 -17.43 -5.49 -6.58
N ASN A 190 -18.07 -6.46 -5.96
CA ASN A 190 -19.39 -6.27 -5.36
C ASN A 190 -19.38 -5.20 -4.25
N ILE A 191 -18.35 -5.20 -3.41
CA ILE A 191 -18.21 -4.23 -2.31
C ILE A 191 -17.81 -2.83 -2.81
N ALA A 192 -17.04 -2.76 -3.89
CA ALA A 192 -16.59 -1.49 -4.45
C ALA A 192 -17.67 -0.77 -5.27
N GLY A 193 -18.76 -1.47 -5.64
CA GLY A 193 -19.87 -0.91 -6.43
C GLY A 193 -20.93 -0.15 -5.61
N ASP A 194 -20.90 -0.27 -4.28
CA ASP A 194 -21.78 0.42 -3.33
C ASP A 194 -21.09 1.70 -2.79
#